data_71b87e9baa5a3ede704bdefa8845dc7b
#
_entry.id   71b87e9baa5a3ede704bdefa8845dc7b
#
_cell.length_a   1.000
_cell.length_b   1.000
_cell.length_c   1.000
_cell.angle_alpha   90.00
_cell.angle_beta   90.00
_cell.angle_gamma   90.00
#
_symmetry.space_group_name_H-M   'P 1'
#
loop_
_entity.id
_entity.type
_entity.pdbx_description
1 polymer ?
#
loop_
_entity_poly.entity_id
_entity_poly.type
_entity_poly.pdbx_seq_one_letter_code
_entity_poly.pdbx_strand_id
1 'polypeptide(L)'
;MKDDVYDRITNRIVESLEAGVRPWLKPWNADHAAGKITRPLRHNGQPYSGINVFMLWMEAEAAGYAAPIWMTFRQARELGGHVRKGEKGTLVVYANSITKTEQDSETGEDSTRTIPFMKGYTVFNVEQIDELPAHYYAKAAEPVLDPGERLEPVEAFLAATGADVSHGGNQAFYMPSQDRIQMPPFEFFRDPESYYATLLHETVHWTKHPKRMDREFGRKRWGDEGYAMEELVAEIGAAFLSADLGITPDIREDHASYIASWLKVLKNDKRAIFSAASHAQRAATFLHELQPAEPDTPAPDVIADQAPAPMGLRLS
;
A
#
# COMPACT_ATOMS: atom_id res chain seq x y z
N MET A 1 13.51 12.44 -24.18
CA MET A 1 12.55 11.32 -24.05
C MET A 1 11.55 11.72 -22.96
N LYS A 2 10.24 11.55 -23.18
CA LYS A 2 9.28 11.73 -22.08
C LYS A 2 9.49 10.55 -21.14
N ASP A 3 9.84 10.82 -19.88
CA ASP A 3 9.92 9.80 -18.85
C ASP A 3 8.60 9.05 -18.78
N ASP A 4 8.66 7.73 -18.83
CA ASP A 4 7.46 6.92 -18.68
C ASP A 4 6.95 6.98 -17.23
N VAL A 5 5.76 6.42 -16.99
CA VAL A 5 5.14 6.43 -15.65
C VAL A 5 5.99 5.69 -14.62
N TYR A 6 6.68 4.63 -15.03
CA TYR A 6 7.57 3.87 -14.17
C TYR A 6 8.77 4.72 -13.72
N ASP A 7 9.43 5.41 -14.68
CA ASP A 7 10.57 6.29 -14.38
C ASP A 7 10.19 7.39 -13.40
N ARG A 8 9.08 8.06 -13.65
CA ARG A 8 8.62 9.18 -12.81
C ARG A 8 8.35 8.78 -11.36
N ILE A 9 7.72 7.63 -11.16
CA ILE A 9 7.37 7.14 -9.82
C ILE A 9 8.61 6.59 -9.12
N THR A 10 9.38 5.75 -9.79
CA THR A 10 10.58 5.15 -9.20
C THR A 10 11.60 6.21 -8.82
N ASN A 11 11.86 7.20 -9.68
CA ASN A 11 12.79 8.28 -9.37
C ASN A 11 12.37 9.07 -8.13
N ARG A 12 11.08 9.41 -7.99
CA ARG A 12 10.58 10.10 -6.80
C ARG A 12 10.81 9.29 -5.50
N ILE A 13 10.63 7.96 -5.56
CA ILE A 13 10.88 7.08 -4.41
C ILE A 13 12.38 6.96 -4.13
N VAL A 14 13.21 6.83 -5.16
CA VAL A 14 14.67 6.81 -5.02
C VAL A 14 15.18 8.10 -4.38
N GLU A 15 14.72 9.26 -4.85
CA GLU A 15 15.06 10.57 -4.27
C GLU A 15 14.70 10.64 -2.78
N SER A 16 13.51 10.15 -2.39
CA SER A 16 13.11 10.10 -0.98
C SER A 16 14.01 9.19 -0.16
N LEU A 17 14.35 8.00 -0.67
CA LEU A 17 15.25 7.07 0.01
C LEU A 17 16.68 7.62 0.14
N GLU A 18 17.18 8.32 -0.88
CA GLU A 18 18.49 9.00 -0.84
C GLU A 18 18.51 10.14 0.17
N ALA A 19 17.38 10.79 0.38
CA ALA A 19 17.20 11.79 1.42
C ALA A 19 17.01 11.19 2.83
N GLY A 20 17.07 9.85 2.97
CA GLY A 20 16.86 9.14 4.23
C GLY A 20 15.39 9.02 4.64
N VAL A 21 14.46 9.37 3.75
CA VAL A 21 13.01 9.28 3.99
C VAL A 21 12.49 7.99 3.34
N ARG A 22 11.78 7.18 4.12
CA ARG A 22 11.08 5.99 3.63
C ARG A 22 9.62 6.34 3.36
N PRO A 23 9.16 6.34 2.09
CA PRO A 23 7.82 6.80 1.74
C PRO A 23 6.67 6.01 2.39
N TRP A 24 6.95 4.82 2.87
CA TRP A 24 6.00 3.92 3.56
C TRP A 24 6.05 4.00 5.08
N LEU A 25 6.98 4.75 5.67
CA LEU A 25 7.08 4.91 7.13
C LEU A 25 6.65 6.27 7.63
N LYS A 26 6.47 7.22 6.74
CA LYS A 26 6.16 8.58 7.16
C LYS A 26 5.15 9.22 6.24
N PRO A 27 3.98 9.49 6.77
CA PRO A 27 3.50 10.86 6.62
C PRO A 27 2.71 11.33 7.84
N TRP A 28 3.29 11.30 9.03
CA TRP A 28 2.49 11.57 10.22
C TRP A 28 3.19 12.62 11.07
N ASN A 29 2.95 13.87 10.74
CA ASN A 29 3.05 14.89 11.75
C ASN A 29 1.90 14.63 12.72
N ALA A 30 2.25 14.16 13.92
CA ALA A 30 1.32 13.91 15.01
C ALA A 30 0.40 15.11 15.31
N ASP A 31 0.78 16.31 14.91
CA ASP A 31 0.04 17.54 15.09
C ASP A 31 -1.15 17.72 14.13
N HIS A 32 -1.18 17.02 12.99
CA HIS A 32 -2.20 17.25 11.95
C HIS A 32 -3.18 16.09 11.76
N ALA A 33 -2.78 14.87 12.03
CA ALA A 33 -3.59 13.68 11.80
C ALA A 33 -4.00 12.97 13.08
N ALA A 34 -3.81 13.62 14.26
CA ALA A 34 -4.10 13.03 15.57
C ALA A 34 -3.54 11.57 15.73
N GLY A 35 -2.41 11.30 15.09
CA GLY A 35 -1.67 10.07 15.29
C GLY A 35 -2.23 8.82 14.56
N LYS A 36 -3.30 8.91 13.79
CA LYS A 36 -3.82 7.76 13.03
C LYS A 36 -3.32 7.71 11.61
N ILE A 37 -2.69 6.58 11.28
CA ILE A 37 -2.38 6.19 9.91
C ILE A 37 -3.67 5.70 9.27
N THR A 38 -4.00 6.24 8.09
CA THR A 38 -5.06 5.69 7.25
C THR A 38 -4.56 5.54 5.84
N ARG A 39 -5.03 4.52 5.13
CA ARG A 39 -4.80 4.47 3.69
C ARG A 39 -5.46 5.65 3.02
N PRO A 40 -4.85 6.20 1.95
CA PRO A 40 -5.53 7.15 1.11
C PRO A 40 -6.82 6.56 0.56
N LEU A 41 -7.91 7.33 0.63
CA LEU A 41 -9.25 6.90 0.24
C LEU A 41 -9.67 7.59 -1.06
N ARG A 42 -10.46 6.89 -1.85
CA ARG A 42 -11.21 7.45 -2.98
C ARG A 42 -12.41 8.23 -2.46
N HIS A 43 -13.04 9.02 -3.31
CA HIS A 43 -14.24 9.79 -2.99
C HIS A 43 -15.42 8.94 -2.47
N ASN A 44 -15.46 7.66 -2.81
CA ASN A 44 -16.48 6.70 -2.37
C ASN A 44 -16.08 5.91 -1.10
N GLY A 45 -15.01 6.30 -0.42
CA GLY A 45 -14.51 5.65 0.80
C GLY A 45 -13.66 4.40 0.57
N GLN A 46 -13.54 3.91 -0.66
CA GLN A 46 -12.67 2.76 -0.95
C GLN A 46 -11.19 3.14 -0.86
N PRO A 47 -10.32 2.29 -0.27
CA PRO A 47 -8.90 2.59 -0.19
C PRO A 47 -8.20 2.50 -1.55
N TYR A 48 -7.18 3.33 -1.74
CA TYR A 48 -6.19 3.10 -2.78
C TYR A 48 -5.32 1.88 -2.44
N SER A 49 -4.70 1.30 -3.46
CA SER A 49 -3.92 0.06 -3.31
C SER A 49 -2.56 0.16 -4.01
N GLY A 50 -1.63 -0.70 -3.59
CA GLY A 50 -0.31 -0.84 -4.21
C GLY A 50 0.49 0.45 -4.21
N ILE A 51 1.15 0.73 -5.35
CA ILE A 51 2.03 1.90 -5.50
C ILE A 51 1.32 3.25 -5.31
N ASN A 52 0.00 3.32 -5.55
CA ASN A 52 -0.77 4.55 -5.39
C ASN A 52 -0.80 5.04 -3.94
N VAL A 53 -0.78 4.11 -2.98
CA VAL A 53 -0.75 4.46 -1.55
C VAL A 53 0.47 5.32 -1.25
N PHE A 54 1.67 4.93 -1.75
CA PHE A 54 2.89 5.71 -1.51
C PHE A 54 2.86 7.06 -2.16
N MET A 55 2.41 7.12 -3.42
CA MET A 55 2.34 8.37 -4.16
C MET A 55 1.48 9.40 -3.44
N LEU A 56 0.36 8.94 -2.89
CA LEU A 56 -0.58 9.81 -2.17
C LEU A 56 -0.10 10.16 -0.77
N TRP A 57 0.56 9.23 -0.07
CA TRP A 57 1.20 9.51 1.21
C TRP A 57 2.32 10.54 1.07
N MET A 58 3.25 10.35 0.13
CA MET A 58 4.33 11.30 -0.12
C MET A 58 3.81 12.71 -0.45
N GLU A 59 2.71 12.79 -1.19
CA GLU A 59 2.11 14.09 -1.52
C GLU A 59 1.42 14.72 -0.32
N ALA A 60 0.67 13.92 0.45
CA ALA A 60 0.01 14.40 1.66
C ALA A 60 1.03 14.98 2.64
N GLU A 61 2.16 14.32 2.84
CA GLU A 61 3.26 14.82 3.69
C GLU A 61 3.85 16.12 3.12
N ALA A 62 4.23 16.12 1.85
CA ALA A 62 4.88 17.26 1.23
C ALA A 62 4.01 18.51 1.21
N ALA A 63 2.69 18.34 1.07
CA ALA A 63 1.71 19.44 1.03
C ALA A 63 1.06 19.73 2.38
N GLY A 64 1.26 18.89 3.41
CA GLY A 64 0.65 19.03 4.73
C GLY A 64 -0.85 18.70 4.77
N TYR A 65 -1.34 17.83 3.87
CA TYR A 65 -2.76 17.45 3.87
C TYR A 65 -3.06 16.50 5.03
N ALA A 66 -4.11 16.81 5.78
CA ALA A 66 -4.63 15.98 6.87
C ALA A 66 -5.75 15.02 6.41
N ALA A 67 -6.51 15.40 5.38
CA ALA A 67 -7.59 14.58 4.88
C ALA A 67 -7.08 13.41 4.02
N PRO A 68 -7.55 12.17 4.24
CA PRO A 68 -7.10 11.02 3.49
C PRO A 68 -7.78 10.86 2.11
N ILE A 69 -8.76 11.70 1.77
CA ILE A 69 -9.63 11.51 0.61
C ILE A 69 -9.07 12.22 -0.63
N TRP A 70 -9.05 11.48 -1.73
CA TRP A 70 -8.55 11.93 -3.03
C TRP A 70 -9.55 11.62 -4.14
N MET A 71 -9.70 12.53 -5.10
CA MET A 71 -10.60 12.36 -6.23
C MET A 71 -10.07 13.02 -7.50
N THR A 72 -10.57 12.59 -8.64
CA THR A 72 -10.25 13.22 -9.93
C THR A 72 -10.96 14.58 -10.06
N PHE A 73 -10.45 15.43 -10.95
CA PHE A 73 -11.09 16.71 -11.28
C PHE A 73 -12.55 16.53 -11.73
N ARG A 74 -12.83 15.46 -12.49
CA ARG A 74 -14.19 15.15 -12.93
C ARG A 74 -15.11 14.79 -11.77
N GLN A 75 -14.66 13.93 -10.85
CA GLN A 75 -15.42 13.55 -9.66
C GLN A 75 -15.70 14.74 -8.75
N ALA A 76 -14.72 15.63 -8.55
CA ALA A 76 -14.92 16.87 -7.81
C ALA A 76 -16.08 17.70 -8.39
N ARG A 77 -16.09 17.89 -9.72
CA ARG A 77 -17.15 18.61 -10.40
C ARG A 77 -18.51 17.93 -10.36
N GLU A 78 -18.57 16.62 -10.47
CA GLU A 78 -19.80 15.82 -10.36
C GLU A 78 -20.42 15.92 -8.96
N LEU A 79 -19.58 16.13 -7.94
CA LEU A 79 -20.00 16.38 -6.55
C LEU A 79 -20.29 17.86 -6.25
N GLY A 80 -20.23 18.74 -7.24
CA GLY A 80 -20.49 20.17 -7.10
C GLY A 80 -19.28 21.00 -6.66
N GLY A 81 -18.14 20.35 -6.37
CA GLY A 81 -16.90 21.02 -5.99
C GLY A 81 -16.06 21.49 -7.17
N HIS A 82 -15.08 22.33 -6.88
CA HIS A 82 -14.13 22.78 -7.87
C HIS A 82 -12.70 22.89 -7.30
N VAL A 83 -11.75 22.38 -8.05
CA VAL A 83 -10.33 22.47 -7.69
C VAL A 83 -9.89 23.92 -7.77
N ARG A 84 -9.26 24.41 -6.70
CA ARG A 84 -8.79 25.81 -6.65
C ARG A 84 -7.79 26.11 -7.75
N LYS A 85 -7.80 27.34 -8.24
CA LYS A 85 -6.86 27.80 -9.28
C LYS A 85 -5.41 27.72 -8.77
N GLY A 86 -4.56 27.07 -9.60
CA GLY A 86 -3.14 26.92 -9.30
C GLY A 86 -2.78 25.63 -8.57
N GLU A 87 -3.75 24.87 -8.10
CA GLU A 87 -3.51 23.57 -7.46
C GLU A 87 -2.93 22.57 -8.46
N LYS A 88 -2.01 21.74 -7.97
CA LYS A 88 -1.38 20.68 -8.75
C LYS A 88 -1.89 19.33 -8.25
N GLY A 89 -2.38 18.53 -9.17
CA GLY A 89 -2.83 17.19 -8.81
C GLY A 89 -1.70 16.17 -8.81
N THR A 90 -1.91 15.10 -8.06
CA THR A 90 -0.96 14.00 -7.84
C THR A 90 -1.19 12.90 -8.87
N LEU A 91 -0.09 12.37 -9.41
CA LEU A 91 -0.12 11.24 -10.33
C LEU A 91 -0.44 9.95 -9.56
N VAL A 92 -1.43 9.22 -10.05
CA VAL A 92 -1.73 7.84 -9.65
C VAL A 92 -1.83 6.98 -10.90
N VAL A 93 -1.77 5.66 -10.73
CA VAL A 93 -1.79 4.71 -11.83
C VAL A 93 -2.99 3.78 -11.76
N TYR A 94 -3.51 3.45 -12.93
CA TYR A 94 -4.46 2.37 -13.12
C TYR A 94 -3.80 1.30 -13.98
N ALA A 95 -3.66 0.11 -13.42
CA ALA A 95 -3.15 -1.05 -14.11
C ALA A 95 -4.29 -2.01 -14.38
N ASN A 96 -4.38 -2.49 -15.62
CA ASN A 96 -5.35 -3.48 -16.05
C ASN A 96 -4.78 -4.28 -17.23
N SER A 97 -5.55 -5.21 -17.75
CA SER A 97 -5.19 -5.98 -18.94
C SER A 97 -6.33 -5.93 -19.95
N ILE A 98 -5.96 -5.91 -21.23
CA ILE A 98 -6.89 -6.04 -22.35
C ILE A 98 -6.70 -7.42 -22.94
N THR A 99 -7.77 -8.17 -23.08
CA THR A 99 -7.78 -9.45 -23.79
C THR A 99 -8.01 -9.13 -25.26
N LYS A 100 -7.05 -9.49 -26.12
CA LYS A 100 -7.15 -9.37 -27.57
C LYS A 100 -7.24 -10.77 -28.15
N THR A 101 -8.31 -11.04 -28.89
CA THR A 101 -8.45 -12.26 -29.69
C THR A 101 -7.90 -11.97 -31.07
N GLU A 102 -6.95 -12.77 -31.54
CA GLU A 102 -6.40 -12.72 -32.90
C GLU A 102 -6.65 -14.06 -33.55
N GLN A 103 -7.26 -14.03 -34.73
CA GLN A 103 -7.47 -15.23 -35.51
C GLN A 103 -6.21 -15.50 -36.35
N ASP A 104 -5.66 -16.70 -36.21
CA ASP A 104 -4.52 -17.13 -37.01
C ASP A 104 -4.98 -17.24 -38.47
N SER A 105 -4.29 -16.54 -39.36
CA SER A 105 -4.66 -16.45 -40.78
C SER A 105 -4.39 -17.73 -41.57
N GLU A 106 -3.61 -18.68 -41.03
CA GLU A 106 -3.28 -19.95 -41.70
C GLU A 106 -4.12 -21.11 -41.17
N THR A 107 -4.41 -21.12 -39.86
CA THR A 107 -5.14 -22.23 -39.20
C THR A 107 -6.63 -21.93 -38.95
N GLY A 108 -7.01 -20.63 -38.96
CA GLY A 108 -8.36 -20.19 -38.62
C GLY A 108 -8.69 -20.30 -37.12
N GLU A 109 -7.73 -20.68 -36.29
CA GLU A 109 -7.92 -20.80 -34.83
C GLU A 109 -7.82 -19.44 -34.13
N ASP A 110 -8.69 -19.18 -33.17
CA ASP A 110 -8.67 -18.00 -32.34
C ASP A 110 -7.62 -18.16 -31.22
N SER A 111 -6.61 -17.29 -31.21
CA SER A 111 -5.67 -17.16 -30.12
C SER A 111 -5.99 -15.94 -29.26
N THR A 112 -6.03 -16.14 -27.95
CA THR A 112 -6.34 -15.08 -26.98
C THR A 112 -5.08 -14.62 -26.26
N ARG A 113 -4.72 -13.34 -26.42
CA ARG A 113 -3.57 -12.75 -25.76
C ARG A 113 -4.00 -11.68 -24.75
N THR A 114 -3.57 -11.81 -23.51
CA THR A 114 -3.78 -10.80 -22.48
C THR A 114 -2.61 -9.81 -22.47
N ILE A 115 -2.90 -8.55 -22.73
CA ILE A 115 -1.91 -7.46 -22.80
C ILE A 115 -2.10 -6.57 -21.59
N PRO A 116 -1.16 -6.59 -20.61
CA PRO A 116 -1.22 -5.67 -19.49
C PRO A 116 -0.92 -4.24 -19.94
N PHE A 117 -1.64 -3.28 -19.39
CA PHE A 117 -1.37 -1.87 -19.58
C PHE A 117 -1.42 -1.08 -18.27
N MET A 118 -0.70 0.02 -18.23
CA MET A 118 -0.71 0.96 -17.12
C MET A 118 -0.97 2.37 -17.66
N LYS A 119 -1.93 3.07 -17.06
CA LYS A 119 -2.29 4.43 -17.39
C LYS A 119 -2.17 5.33 -16.17
N GLY A 120 -1.42 6.44 -16.31
CA GLY A 120 -1.38 7.48 -15.29
C GLY A 120 -2.59 8.42 -15.41
N TYR A 121 -3.14 8.83 -14.29
CA TYR A 121 -4.15 9.87 -14.19
C TYR A 121 -3.89 10.74 -12.96
N THR A 122 -4.60 11.84 -12.83
CA THR A 122 -4.35 12.86 -11.81
C THR A 122 -5.51 12.92 -10.84
N VAL A 123 -5.19 12.96 -9.55
CA VAL A 123 -6.14 13.15 -8.45
C VAL A 123 -5.75 14.34 -7.60
N PHE A 124 -6.70 14.90 -6.89
CA PHE A 124 -6.58 16.02 -5.98
C PHE A 124 -7.04 15.61 -4.59
N ASN A 125 -6.34 16.07 -3.56
CA ASN A 125 -6.83 15.93 -2.20
C ASN A 125 -8.07 16.80 -1.99
N VAL A 126 -9.00 16.38 -1.14
CA VAL A 126 -10.21 17.18 -0.84
C VAL A 126 -9.87 18.58 -0.32
N GLU A 127 -8.74 18.75 0.34
CA GLU A 127 -8.25 20.04 0.81
C GLU A 127 -7.81 21.00 -0.30
N GLN A 128 -7.72 20.54 -1.56
CA GLN A 128 -7.47 21.35 -2.75
C GLN A 128 -8.76 21.76 -3.48
N ILE A 129 -9.93 21.37 -2.96
CA ILE A 129 -11.20 21.47 -3.65
C ILE A 129 -12.16 22.27 -2.76
N ASP A 130 -12.80 23.26 -3.32
CA ASP A 130 -13.83 24.06 -2.65
C ASP A 130 -15.24 23.53 -3.00
N GLU A 131 -16.23 23.84 -2.14
CA GLU A 131 -17.66 23.56 -2.35
C GLU A 131 -18.03 22.07 -2.47
N LEU A 132 -17.22 21.13 -1.97
CA LEU A 132 -17.65 19.75 -1.81
C LEU A 132 -18.71 19.64 -0.69
N PRO A 133 -19.54 18.57 -0.70
CA PRO A 133 -20.44 18.26 0.42
C PRO A 133 -19.68 18.21 1.76
N ALA A 134 -20.31 18.73 2.82
CA ALA A 134 -19.67 18.96 4.11
C ALA A 134 -18.99 17.72 4.73
N HIS A 135 -19.49 16.53 4.44
CA HIS A 135 -18.92 15.28 4.96
C HIS A 135 -17.48 15.01 4.47
N TYR A 136 -17.06 15.58 3.32
CA TYR A 136 -15.67 15.46 2.84
C TYR A 136 -14.67 16.26 3.67
N TYR A 137 -15.15 17.31 4.38
CA TYR A 137 -14.33 18.16 5.24
C TYR A 137 -14.48 17.80 6.73
N ALA A 138 -15.36 16.85 7.06
CA ALA A 138 -15.54 16.42 8.42
C ALA A 138 -14.24 15.74 8.90
N LYS A 139 -13.60 16.34 9.91
CA LYS A 139 -12.54 15.65 10.63
C LYS A 139 -13.20 14.47 11.34
N ALA A 140 -12.70 13.25 11.11
CA ALA A 140 -13.11 12.11 11.90
C ALA A 140 -12.92 12.48 13.38
N ALA A 141 -13.99 12.44 14.17
CA ALA A 141 -13.87 12.57 15.61
C ALA A 141 -13.00 11.41 16.07
N GLU A 142 -11.83 11.73 16.64
CA GLU A 142 -10.97 10.70 17.18
C GLU A 142 -11.62 10.14 18.44
N PRO A 143 -11.90 8.85 18.49
CA PRO A 143 -12.07 8.22 19.77
C PRO A 143 -10.71 8.33 20.48
N VAL A 144 -10.66 8.98 21.62
CA VAL A 144 -9.54 8.89 22.57
C VAL A 144 -9.61 7.49 23.17
N LEU A 145 -9.09 6.51 22.43
CA LEU A 145 -8.96 5.15 22.93
C LEU A 145 -7.73 5.08 23.84
N ASP A 146 -7.88 4.38 24.96
CA ASP A 146 -6.73 3.97 25.77
C ASP A 146 -5.74 3.20 24.89
N PRO A 147 -4.41 3.36 25.07
CA PRO A 147 -3.42 2.59 24.32
C PRO A 147 -3.69 1.07 24.32
N GLY A 148 -4.22 0.51 25.42
CA GLY A 148 -4.63 -0.90 25.50
C GLY A 148 -5.80 -1.23 24.57
N GLU A 149 -6.83 -0.39 24.50
CA GLU A 149 -8.00 -0.60 23.64
C GLU A 149 -7.67 -0.54 22.15
N ARG A 150 -6.61 0.18 21.76
CA ARG A 150 -6.14 0.23 20.35
C ARG A 150 -5.45 -1.05 19.89
N LEU A 151 -4.95 -1.84 20.81
CA LEU A 151 -4.16 -3.04 20.50
C LEU A 151 -5.01 -4.32 20.43
N GLU A 152 -6.16 -4.36 21.07
CA GLU A 152 -7.08 -5.51 20.98
C GLU A 152 -7.44 -5.89 19.53
N PRO A 153 -7.78 -4.94 18.62
CA PRO A 153 -8.03 -5.28 17.23
C PRO A 153 -6.81 -5.87 16.52
N VAL A 154 -5.60 -5.41 16.88
CA VAL A 154 -4.35 -5.91 16.28
C VAL A 154 -4.07 -7.33 16.76
N GLU A 155 -4.26 -7.61 18.04
CA GLU A 155 -4.12 -8.95 18.62
C GLU A 155 -5.12 -9.92 17.99
N ALA A 156 -6.38 -9.53 17.89
CA ALA A 156 -7.42 -10.33 17.26
C ALA A 156 -7.08 -10.62 15.78
N PHE A 157 -6.61 -9.61 15.05
CA PHE A 157 -6.18 -9.74 13.67
C PHE A 157 -5.04 -10.76 13.53
N LEU A 158 -4.00 -10.64 14.34
CA LEU A 158 -2.85 -11.54 14.31
C LEU A 158 -3.23 -12.96 14.73
N ALA A 159 -4.04 -13.12 15.77
CA ALA A 159 -4.53 -14.42 16.20
C ALA A 159 -5.34 -15.14 15.11
N ALA A 160 -6.18 -14.41 14.36
CA ALA A 160 -6.97 -14.97 13.28
C ALA A 160 -6.12 -15.49 12.11
N THR A 161 -4.87 -15.04 11.94
CA THR A 161 -3.96 -15.57 10.92
C THR A 161 -3.60 -17.04 11.14
N GLY A 162 -3.62 -17.50 12.39
CA GLY A 162 -3.16 -18.84 12.77
C GLY A 162 -1.65 -19.05 12.63
N ALA A 163 -0.85 -17.99 12.50
CA ALA A 163 0.61 -18.07 12.48
C ALA A 163 1.16 -18.57 13.82
N ASP A 164 2.07 -19.54 13.76
CA ASP A 164 2.78 -20.04 14.97
C ASP A 164 3.85 -19.02 15.39
N VAL A 165 3.59 -18.31 16.49
CA VAL A 165 4.49 -17.29 17.04
C VAL A 165 5.12 -17.81 18.34
N SER A 166 6.45 -17.86 18.37
CA SER A 166 7.23 -18.23 19.58
C SER A 166 8.01 -17.02 20.08
N HIS A 167 8.22 -16.96 21.40
CA HIS A 167 8.96 -15.88 22.06
C HIS A 167 10.26 -16.38 22.65
N GLY A 168 11.32 -15.58 22.49
CA GLY A 168 12.65 -15.84 23.02
C GLY A 168 13.75 -15.15 22.23
N GLY A 169 14.97 -15.15 22.77
CA GLY A 169 16.10 -14.49 22.12
C GLY A 169 15.94 -12.97 22.02
N ASN A 170 16.71 -12.35 21.11
CA ASN A 170 16.75 -10.90 20.92
C ASN A 170 16.49 -10.46 19.47
N GLN A 171 16.06 -11.38 18.62
CA GLN A 171 15.79 -11.10 17.20
C GLN A 171 14.41 -11.60 16.81
N ALA A 172 13.74 -10.82 15.95
CA ALA A 172 12.51 -11.21 15.29
C ALA A 172 12.84 -11.72 13.88
N PHE A 173 12.27 -12.86 13.51
CA PHE A 173 12.39 -13.40 12.16
C PHE A 173 11.36 -14.50 11.88
N TYR A 174 10.97 -14.66 10.62
CA TYR A 174 10.21 -15.80 10.16
C TYR A 174 11.14 -16.94 9.72
N MET A 175 10.89 -18.17 10.19
CA MET A 175 11.59 -19.40 9.85
C MET A 175 10.81 -20.24 8.83
N PRO A 176 11.12 -20.20 7.53
CA PRO A 176 10.38 -20.97 6.53
C PRO A 176 10.42 -22.48 6.74
N SER A 177 11.54 -23.01 7.25
CA SER A 177 11.72 -24.46 7.48
C SER A 177 10.85 -25.03 8.58
N GLN A 178 10.40 -24.19 9.53
CA GLN A 178 9.54 -24.57 10.64
C GLN A 178 8.14 -23.96 10.51
N ASP A 179 7.95 -23.10 9.53
CA ASP A 179 6.75 -22.28 9.31
C ASP A 179 6.33 -21.50 10.57
N ARG A 180 7.30 -20.91 11.27
CA ARG A 180 7.16 -20.27 12.57
C ARG A 180 7.78 -18.88 12.59
N ILE A 181 7.13 -17.96 13.30
CA ILE A 181 7.66 -16.63 13.60
C ILE A 181 8.32 -16.68 14.98
N GLN A 182 9.55 -16.22 15.06
CA GLN A 182 10.27 -15.96 16.29
C GLN A 182 10.19 -14.49 16.63
N MET A 183 9.80 -14.16 17.87
CA MET A 183 9.77 -12.79 18.39
C MET A 183 10.60 -12.72 19.68
N PRO A 184 11.28 -11.57 19.93
CA PRO A 184 11.76 -11.26 21.28
C PRO A 184 10.60 -11.18 22.29
N PRO A 185 10.86 -11.35 23.59
CA PRO A 185 9.87 -11.07 24.62
C PRO A 185 9.29 -9.65 24.47
N PHE A 186 8.00 -9.50 24.76
CA PHE A 186 7.28 -8.22 24.61
C PHE A 186 7.97 -7.08 25.37
N GLU A 187 8.52 -7.36 26.54
CA GLU A 187 9.20 -6.41 27.41
C GLU A 187 10.51 -5.85 26.84
N PHE A 188 11.02 -6.42 25.74
CA PHE A 188 12.22 -5.94 25.06
C PHE A 188 11.93 -4.79 24.11
N PHE A 189 10.66 -4.54 23.82
CA PHE A 189 10.24 -3.45 22.94
C PHE A 189 9.99 -2.18 23.74
N ARG A 190 10.30 -1.03 23.10
CA ARG A 190 10.13 0.30 23.70
C ARG A 190 8.67 0.58 24.08
N ASP A 191 7.76 0.12 23.26
CA ASP A 191 6.32 0.30 23.39
C ASP A 191 5.57 -0.83 22.65
N PRO A 192 4.27 -1.02 22.94
CA PRO A 192 3.46 -2.05 22.31
C PRO A 192 3.37 -1.89 20.77
N GLU A 193 3.33 -0.66 20.26
CA GLU A 193 3.23 -0.41 18.81
C GLU A 193 4.47 -0.94 18.09
N SER A 194 5.67 -0.75 18.67
CA SER A 194 6.93 -1.30 18.13
C SER A 194 6.93 -2.82 18.05
N TYR A 195 6.36 -3.50 19.06
CA TYR A 195 6.21 -4.96 19.05
C TYR A 195 5.28 -5.41 17.93
N TYR A 196 4.08 -4.82 17.81
CA TYR A 196 3.11 -5.22 16.80
C TYR A 196 3.54 -4.84 15.39
N ALA A 197 4.18 -3.69 15.18
CA ALA A 197 4.75 -3.34 13.88
C ALA A 197 5.80 -4.36 13.43
N THR A 198 6.65 -4.83 14.35
CA THR A 198 7.62 -5.90 14.08
C THR A 198 6.92 -7.22 13.77
N LEU A 199 5.92 -7.60 14.55
CA LEU A 199 5.19 -8.85 14.33
C LEU A 199 4.41 -8.81 13.00
N LEU A 200 3.85 -7.69 12.61
CA LEU A 200 3.22 -7.52 11.29
C LEU A 200 4.23 -7.70 10.16
N HIS A 201 5.46 -7.17 10.29
CA HIS A 201 6.53 -7.37 9.32
C HIS A 201 6.86 -8.86 9.16
N GLU A 202 7.06 -9.58 10.26
CA GLU A 202 7.33 -11.03 10.22
C GLU A 202 6.12 -11.83 9.71
N THR A 203 4.90 -11.36 9.97
CA THR A 203 3.69 -11.96 9.43
C THR A 203 3.58 -11.78 7.92
N VAL A 204 4.03 -10.67 7.36
CA VAL A 204 4.14 -10.52 5.90
C VAL A 204 5.15 -11.51 5.32
N HIS A 205 6.30 -11.73 5.97
CA HIS A 205 7.22 -12.80 5.58
C HIS A 205 6.60 -14.18 5.67
N TRP A 206 5.80 -14.47 6.71
CA TRP A 206 5.08 -15.73 6.85
C TRP A 206 4.16 -16.02 5.66
N THR A 207 3.58 -14.98 5.03
CA THR A 207 2.74 -15.18 3.83
C THR A 207 3.49 -15.76 2.65
N LYS A 208 4.82 -15.66 2.57
CA LYS A 208 5.62 -16.18 1.43
C LYS A 208 5.69 -17.69 1.34
N HIS A 209 5.32 -18.41 2.40
CA HIS A 209 5.44 -19.87 2.45
C HIS A 209 4.71 -20.55 1.26
N PRO A 210 5.23 -21.69 0.72
CA PRO A 210 4.62 -22.40 -0.41
C PRO A 210 3.15 -22.81 -0.19
N LYS A 211 2.75 -23.06 1.05
CA LYS A 211 1.35 -23.37 1.41
C LYS A 211 0.41 -22.16 1.34
N ARG A 212 0.92 -20.93 1.19
CA ARG A 212 0.16 -19.68 1.14
C ARG A 212 0.35 -18.99 -0.21
N MET A 213 1.25 -18.04 -0.30
CA MET A 213 1.42 -17.24 -1.51
C MET A 213 2.57 -17.69 -2.41
N ASP A 214 3.38 -18.64 -1.96
CA ASP A 214 4.54 -19.22 -2.68
C ASP A 214 5.40 -18.14 -3.34
N ARG A 215 5.78 -17.12 -2.53
CA ARG A 215 6.48 -15.94 -3.04
C ARG A 215 7.99 -16.16 -2.99
N GLU A 216 8.63 -16.15 -4.15
CA GLU A 216 10.07 -16.28 -4.28
C GLU A 216 10.63 -15.26 -5.28
N PHE A 217 11.73 -14.59 -4.92
CA PHE A 217 12.46 -13.62 -5.74
C PHE A 217 13.83 -14.12 -6.20
N GLY A 218 14.02 -15.43 -6.28
CA GLY A 218 15.29 -16.03 -6.73
C GLY A 218 16.44 -15.81 -5.76
N ARG A 219 16.16 -15.77 -4.45
CA ARG A 219 17.17 -15.63 -3.39
C ARG A 219 18.22 -16.76 -3.47
N LYS A 220 19.49 -16.38 -3.61
CA LYS A 220 20.62 -17.31 -3.61
C LYS A 220 21.42 -17.28 -2.31
N ARG A 221 21.45 -16.11 -1.65
CA ARG A 221 22.16 -15.88 -0.38
C ARG A 221 21.55 -14.71 0.38
N TRP A 222 21.90 -14.58 1.65
CA TRP A 222 21.53 -13.44 2.47
C TRP A 222 22.11 -12.14 1.89
N GLY A 223 21.29 -11.09 1.80
CA GLY A 223 21.67 -9.76 1.29
C GLY A 223 21.77 -9.62 -0.24
N ASP A 224 21.36 -10.63 -1.02
CA ASP A 224 21.24 -10.49 -2.47
C ASP A 224 19.99 -9.69 -2.90
N GLU A 225 19.83 -9.48 -4.21
CA GLU A 225 18.71 -8.68 -4.74
C GLU A 225 17.34 -9.33 -4.44
N GLY A 226 17.27 -10.68 -4.44
CA GLY A 226 16.04 -11.40 -4.08
C GLY A 226 15.69 -11.24 -2.60
N TYR A 227 16.71 -11.23 -1.73
CA TYR A 227 16.52 -10.92 -0.32
C TYR A 227 16.04 -9.47 -0.12
N ALA A 228 16.69 -8.50 -0.78
CA ALA A 228 16.30 -7.08 -0.69
C ALA A 228 14.87 -6.84 -1.17
N MET A 229 14.43 -7.55 -2.21
CA MET A 229 13.05 -7.48 -2.69
C MET A 229 12.04 -8.03 -1.67
N GLU A 230 12.35 -9.15 -1.02
CA GLU A 230 11.48 -9.73 0.00
C GLU A 230 11.36 -8.83 1.23
N GLU A 231 12.46 -8.23 1.69
CA GLU A 231 12.46 -7.23 2.76
C GLU A 231 11.62 -6.00 2.39
N LEU A 232 11.74 -5.52 1.16
CA LEU A 232 10.95 -4.40 0.66
C LEU A 232 9.45 -4.74 0.66
N VAL A 233 9.07 -5.96 0.29
CA VAL A 233 7.68 -6.44 0.37
C VAL A 233 7.18 -6.47 1.81
N ALA A 234 8.00 -6.96 2.74
CA ALA A 234 7.64 -7.05 4.15
C ALA A 234 7.46 -5.68 4.79
N GLU A 235 8.37 -4.76 4.52
CA GLU A 235 8.26 -3.35 4.95
C GLU A 235 6.98 -2.69 4.47
N ILE A 236 6.73 -2.77 3.18
CA ILE A 236 5.56 -2.17 2.55
C ILE A 236 4.27 -2.82 3.07
N GLY A 237 4.26 -4.14 3.19
CA GLY A 237 3.12 -4.89 3.68
C GLY A 237 2.79 -4.57 5.15
N ALA A 238 3.81 -4.46 5.98
CA ALA A 238 3.66 -4.03 7.37
C ALA A 238 3.11 -2.60 7.46
N ALA A 239 3.57 -1.68 6.62
CA ALA A 239 3.05 -0.31 6.57
C ALA A 239 1.56 -0.28 6.15
N PHE A 240 1.16 -1.12 5.19
CA PHE A 240 -0.25 -1.24 4.80
C PHE A 240 -1.12 -1.78 5.93
N LEU A 241 -0.68 -2.84 6.60
CA LEU A 241 -1.39 -3.42 7.72
C LEU A 241 -1.45 -2.48 8.92
N SER A 242 -0.36 -1.77 9.21
CA SER A 242 -0.34 -0.75 10.27
C SER A 242 -1.36 0.36 9.99
N ALA A 243 -1.46 0.81 8.73
CA ALA A 243 -2.47 1.78 8.32
C ALA A 243 -3.90 1.24 8.46
N ASP A 244 -4.13 -0.03 8.11
CA ASP A 244 -5.44 -0.66 8.21
C ASP A 244 -5.87 -0.88 9.66
N LEU A 245 -4.91 -1.19 10.54
CA LEU A 245 -5.14 -1.46 11.96
C LEU A 245 -5.00 -0.23 12.86
N GLY A 246 -4.63 0.91 12.30
CA GLY A 246 -4.52 2.19 13.02
C GLY A 246 -3.36 2.23 14.02
N ILE A 247 -2.29 1.47 13.80
CA ILE A 247 -1.06 1.52 14.59
C ILE A 247 0.04 2.30 13.86
N THR A 248 0.92 2.93 14.62
CA THR A 248 2.05 3.69 14.04
C THR A 248 3.18 2.72 13.69
N PRO A 249 3.67 2.66 12.44
CA PRO A 249 4.83 1.84 12.10
C PRO A 249 6.07 2.37 12.83
N ASP A 250 6.78 1.51 13.53
CA ASP A 250 8.04 1.89 14.18
C ASP A 250 9.20 1.87 13.18
N ILE A 251 10.16 2.78 13.42
CA ILE A 251 11.42 2.83 12.68
C ILE A 251 12.38 1.84 13.33
N ARG A 252 12.53 0.65 12.79
CA ARG A 252 13.56 -0.30 13.24
C ARG A 252 14.95 0.22 12.90
N GLU A 253 15.86 0.21 13.86
CA GLU A 253 17.22 0.77 13.70
C GLU A 253 18.09 -0.01 12.68
N ASP A 254 17.79 -1.30 12.46
CA ASP A 254 18.52 -2.18 11.55
C ASP A 254 18.24 -1.91 10.06
N HIS A 255 17.22 -1.11 9.76
CA HIS A 255 16.80 -0.83 8.37
C HIS A 255 17.75 0.09 7.59
N ALA A 256 18.65 0.81 8.23
CA ALA A 256 19.64 1.63 7.52
C ALA A 256 20.51 0.79 6.57
N SER A 257 20.78 -0.47 6.93
CA SER A 257 21.54 -1.41 6.09
C SER A 257 20.80 -1.86 4.83
N TYR A 258 19.46 -1.85 4.85
CA TYR A 258 18.64 -2.26 3.71
C TYR A 258 18.44 -1.17 2.68
N ILE A 259 18.46 0.12 3.09
CA ILE A 259 18.24 1.26 2.18
C ILE A 259 19.21 1.22 1.00
N ALA A 260 20.48 0.92 1.23
CA ALA A 260 21.48 0.81 0.16
C ALA A 260 21.15 -0.34 -0.81
N SER A 261 20.67 -1.48 -0.30
CA SER A 261 20.26 -2.63 -1.11
C SER A 261 19.00 -2.33 -1.92
N TRP A 262 18.01 -1.65 -1.32
CA TRP A 262 16.80 -1.21 -2.03
C TRP A 262 17.11 -0.21 -3.13
N LEU A 263 17.94 0.81 -2.85
CA LEU A 263 18.40 1.77 -3.85
C LEU A 263 19.06 1.08 -5.03
N LYS A 264 19.91 0.07 -4.77
CA LYS A 264 20.52 -0.71 -5.85
C LYS A 264 19.49 -1.42 -6.71
N VAL A 265 18.51 -2.11 -6.10
CA VAL A 265 17.44 -2.81 -6.83
C VAL A 265 16.60 -1.82 -7.64
N LEU A 266 16.15 -0.72 -7.03
CA LEU A 266 15.27 0.26 -7.67
C LEU A 266 15.95 1.03 -8.81
N LYS A 267 17.25 1.30 -8.71
CA LYS A 267 18.04 1.94 -9.78
C LYS A 267 18.31 0.98 -10.94
N ASN A 268 18.39 -0.32 -10.68
CA ASN A 268 18.61 -1.33 -11.71
C ASN A 268 17.32 -1.71 -12.44
N ASP A 269 16.18 -1.71 -11.75
CA ASP A 269 14.87 -2.04 -12.32
C ASP A 269 13.79 -1.08 -11.82
N LYS A 270 13.35 -0.18 -12.69
CA LYS A 270 12.27 0.78 -12.42
C LYS A 270 10.90 0.13 -12.13
N ARG A 271 10.73 -1.17 -12.41
CA ARG A 271 9.50 -1.92 -12.11
C ARG A 271 9.55 -2.59 -10.74
N ALA A 272 10.72 -2.67 -10.11
CA ALA A 272 10.89 -3.39 -8.86
C ALA A 272 9.97 -2.86 -7.76
N ILE A 273 9.83 -1.54 -7.61
CA ILE A 273 8.93 -0.95 -6.60
C ILE A 273 7.46 -1.28 -6.86
N PHE A 274 7.03 -1.33 -8.11
CA PHE A 274 5.66 -1.72 -8.46
C PHE A 274 5.40 -3.17 -8.14
N SER A 275 6.38 -4.03 -8.42
CA SER A 275 6.34 -5.45 -8.07
C SER A 275 6.26 -5.63 -6.56
N ALA A 276 7.13 -4.97 -5.79
CA ALA A 276 7.12 -5.03 -4.33
C ALA A 276 5.78 -4.55 -3.76
N ALA A 277 5.27 -3.40 -4.20
CA ALA A 277 3.99 -2.87 -3.75
C ALA A 277 2.80 -3.79 -4.11
N SER A 278 2.84 -4.45 -5.26
CA SER A 278 1.83 -5.44 -5.67
C SER A 278 1.87 -6.68 -4.78
N HIS A 279 3.05 -7.21 -4.47
CA HIS A 279 3.21 -8.35 -3.58
C HIS A 279 2.81 -8.01 -2.15
N ALA A 280 3.17 -6.84 -1.65
CA ALA A 280 2.78 -6.33 -0.34
C ALA A 280 1.26 -6.18 -0.22
N GLN A 281 0.61 -5.62 -1.26
CA GLN A 281 -0.84 -5.50 -1.30
C GLN A 281 -1.52 -6.88 -1.27
N ARG A 282 -1.02 -7.84 -2.03
CA ARG A 282 -1.57 -9.20 -2.02
C ARG A 282 -1.38 -9.87 -0.66
N ALA A 283 -0.23 -9.68 -0.01
CA ALA A 283 0.01 -10.20 1.33
C ALA A 283 -0.98 -9.59 2.35
N ALA A 284 -1.17 -8.27 2.33
CA ALA A 284 -2.14 -7.62 3.20
C ALA A 284 -3.57 -8.11 2.93
N THR A 285 -3.97 -8.22 1.65
CA THR A 285 -5.29 -8.74 1.26
C THR A 285 -5.49 -10.18 1.77
N PHE A 286 -4.51 -11.06 1.58
CA PHE A 286 -4.55 -12.44 2.07
C PHE A 286 -4.75 -12.50 3.59
N LEU A 287 -4.03 -11.66 4.36
CA LEU A 287 -4.17 -11.61 5.82
C LEU A 287 -5.54 -11.07 6.26
N HIS A 288 -6.13 -10.14 5.51
CA HIS A 288 -7.50 -9.69 5.73
C HIS A 288 -8.54 -10.78 5.40
N GLU A 289 -8.31 -11.59 4.36
CA GLU A 289 -9.20 -12.71 4.00
C GLU A 289 -9.21 -13.84 5.05
N LEU A 290 -8.19 -13.92 5.91
CA LEU A 290 -8.16 -14.85 7.04
C LEU A 290 -9.00 -14.39 8.24
N GLN A 291 -9.49 -13.15 8.23
CA GLN A 291 -10.30 -12.62 9.32
C GLN A 291 -11.70 -13.26 9.32
N PRO A 292 -12.32 -13.43 10.50
CA PRO A 292 -13.73 -13.82 10.57
C PRO A 292 -14.59 -12.88 9.74
N ALA A 293 -15.56 -13.42 9.01
CA ALA A 293 -16.53 -12.59 8.30
C ALA A 293 -17.25 -11.68 9.30
N GLU A 294 -17.25 -10.37 9.05
CA GLU A 294 -18.09 -9.46 9.83
C GLU A 294 -19.55 -9.93 9.72
N PRO A 295 -20.31 -9.96 10.84
CA PRO A 295 -21.73 -10.21 10.77
C PRO A 295 -22.36 -9.17 9.84
N ASP A 296 -23.14 -9.63 8.85
CA ASP A 296 -23.76 -8.85 7.77
C ASP A 296 -24.19 -7.44 8.22
N THR A 297 -23.32 -6.48 8.05
CA THR A 297 -23.71 -5.07 8.02
C THR A 297 -24.20 -4.83 6.59
N PRO A 298 -25.46 -4.39 6.36
CA PRO A 298 -25.95 -4.17 5.01
C PRO A 298 -24.98 -3.23 4.28
N ALA A 299 -24.46 -3.69 3.15
CA ALA A 299 -23.55 -2.94 2.32
C ALA A 299 -24.18 -1.57 2.01
N PRO A 300 -23.45 -0.45 2.16
CA PRO A 300 -23.93 0.82 1.64
C PRO A 300 -24.17 0.64 0.14
N ASP A 301 -25.31 1.13 -0.35
CA ASP A 301 -25.70 1.06 -1.76
C ASP A 301 -24.53 1.44 -2.67
N VAL A 302 -23.95 0.44 -3.32
CA VAL A 302 -22.82 0.62 -4.23
C VAL A 302 -23.34 1.25 -5.49
N ILE A 303 -23.19 2.57 -5.61
CA ILE A 303 -23.26 3.24 -6.92
C ILE A 303 -22.11 2.67 -7.74
N ALA A 304 -22.43 1.85 -8.71
CA ALA A 304 -21.47 1.18 -9.57
C ALA A 304 -20.53 2.22 -10.21
N ASP A 305 -19.25 2.14 -9.84
CA ASP A 305 -18.18 2.97 -10.41
C ASP A 305 -17.93 2.48 -11.85
N GLN A 306 -18.64 3.10 -12.80
CA GLN A 306 -18.36 2.87 -14.21
C GLN A 306 -17.01 3.51 -14.53
N ALA A 307 -16.02 2.68 -14.80
CA ALA A 307 -14.79 3.09 -15.46
C ALA A 307 -15.14 3.99 -16.66
N PRO A 308 -14.43 5.10 -16.88
CA PRO A 308 -14.75 5.99 -17.99
C PRO A 308 -14.77 5.20 -19.30
N ALA A 309 -15.89 5.25 -20.01
CA ALA A 309 -16.07 4.58 -21.28
C ALA A 309 -14.94 4.97 -22.26
N PRO A 310 -14.40 4.03 -23.02
CA PRO A 310 -13.36 4.34 -24.00
C PRO A 310 -13.94 5.34 -25.02
N MET A 311 -13.32 6.53 -25.11
CA MET A 311 -13.63 7.50 -26.15
C MET A 311 -13.37 6.83 -27.51
N GLY A 312 -14.42 6.60 -28.27
CA GLY A 312 -14.35 6.07 -29.62
C GLY A 312 -13.50 6.98 -30.49
N LEU A 313 -12.38 6.46 -30.96
CA LEU A 313 -11.63 7.04 -32.08
C LEU A 313 -12.53 6.97 -33.32
N ARG A 314 -13.12 8.08 -33.70
CA ARG A 314 -13.62 8.23 -35.05
C ARG A 314 -12.40 8.39 -35.97
N LEU A 315 -12.15 7.36 -36.75
CA LEU A 315 -11.29 7.46 -37.92
C LEU A 315 -12.05 8.26 -39.02
N SER A 316 -11.53 9.39 -39.33
CA SER A 316 -11.82 10.13 -40.59
C SER A 316 -10.60 10.07 -41.47
#